data_83c5f5bdbba086f402ebad8b445c227e
#
_entry.id   83c5f5bdbba086f402ebad8b445c227e
#
_cell.length_a   1.000
_cell.length_b   1.000
_cell.length_c   1.000
_cell.angle_alpha   90.00
_cell.angle_beta   90.00
_cell.angle_gamma   90.00
#
_symmetry.space_group_name_H-M   'P 1'
#
loop_
_entity.id
_entity.type
_entity.pdbx_description
1 polymer ?
#
loop_
_entity_poly.entity_id
_entity_poly.type
_entity_poly.pdbx_seq_one_letter_code
_entity_poly.pdbx_strand_id
1 'polypeptide(L)'
;MISAGRELNCPHCGFRFFINTAAAAGAFVLRDRQLVLCVRGKDPGRGKLDVPGGFIEFNESLEEGLRREILEELGIEVGELSYLASAPNDYLFAGVPYKTSDVFFRTTASPDVVLVPQDDVSAYQLFDPLRVNPSDFAFESTRQGYLRLVMSLVEEGWT
;
A
#
# COMPACT_ATOMS: atom_id res chain seq x y z
N MET A 1 -2.18 19.32 -27.87
CA MET A 1 -1.07 18.99 -26.93
C MET A 1 -0.37 17.76 -27.47
N ILE A 2 0.96 17.77 -27.57
CA ILE A 2 1.75 16.66 -28.08
C ILE A 2 2.36 15.95 -26.87
N SER A 3 2.21 14.62 -26.81
CA SER A 3 2.78 13.79 -25.74
C SER A 3 4.01 13.03 -26.24
N ALA A 4 5.10 13.13 -25.52
CA ALA A 4 6.28 12.28 -25.69
C ALA A 4 6.54 11.57 -24.35
N GLY A 5 5.94 10.38 -24.18
CA GLY A 5 5.97 9.68 -22.90
C GLY A 5 5.16 10.41 -21.81
N ARG A 6 5.85 10.86 -20.74
CA ARG A 6 5.23 11.59 -19.61
C ARG A 6 5.27 13.11 -19.72
N GLU A 7 5.75 13.68 -20.84
CA GLU A 7 5.80 15.11 -21.08
C GLU A 7 4.66 15.51 -22.00
N LEU A 8 3.91 16.53 -21.61
CA LEU A 8 2.88 17.18 -22.43
C LEU A 8 3.36 18.55 -22.84
N ASN A 9 3.44 18.80 -24.16
CA ASN A 9 3.87 20.06 -24.73
C ASN A 9 2.70 20.75 -25.47
N CYS A 10 2.51 22.04 -25.22
CA CYS A 10 1.59 22.86 -26.00
C CYS A 10 2.34 23.54 -27.14
N PRO A 11 2.03 23.22 -28.42
CA PRO A 11 2.74 23.82 -29.56
C PRO A 11 2.40 25.32 -29.79
N HIS A 12 1.35 25.83 -29.16
CA HIS A 12 0.93 27.24 -29.33
C HIS A 12 1.61 28.20 -28.34
N CYS A 13 1.76 27.78 -27.06
CA CYS A 13 2.29 28.65 -26.01
C CYS A 13 3.58 28.15 -25.36
N GLY A 14 4.10 26.99 -25.76
CA GLY A 14 5.31 26.40 -25.19
C GLY A 14 5.14 25.85 -23.78
N PHE A 15 3.92 25.82 -23.22
CA PHE A 15 3.66 25.24 -21.89
C PHE A 15 4.07 23.78 -21.88
N ARG A 16 4.80 23.37 -20.84
CA ARG A 16 5.22 21.99 -20.58
C ARG A 16 4.63 21.50 -19.26
N PHE A 17 4.14 20.29 -19.27
CA PHE A 17 3.64 19.60 -18.08
C PHE A 17 4.20 18.17 -18.03
N PHE A 18 4.70 17.78 -16.88
CA PHE A 18 5.18 16.42 -16.64
C PHE A 18 4.18 15.64 -15.80
N ILE A 19 3.73 14.50 -16.33
CA ILE A 19 2.89 13.57 -15.58
C ILE A 19 3.82 12.82 -14.61
N ASN A 20 3.62 13.05 -13.31
CA ASN A 20 4.38 12.40 -12.26
C ASN A 20 3.65 11.13 -11.77
N THR A 21 4.40 10.21 -11.19
CA THR A 21 3.81 9.08 -10.45
C THR A 21 3.13 9.60 -9.20
N ALA A 22 1.96 9.04 -8.87
CA ALA A 22 1.33 9.31 -7.60
C ALA A 22 2.06 8.56 -6.47
N ALA A 23 2.21 9.18 -5.31
CA ALA A 23 2.73 8.53 -4.13
C ALA A 23 1.63 7.72 -3.44
N ALA A 24 1.95 6.49 -3.05
CA ALA A 24 1.09 5.64 -2.23
C ALA A 24 1.94 4.96 -1.15
N ALA A 25 1.35 4.72 0.00
CA ALA A 25 2.02 4.02 1.09
C ALA A 25 1.14 2.90 1.64
N GLY A 26 1.75 1.77 1.99
CA GLY A 26 1.11 0.63 2.61
C GLY A 26 1.90 0.09 3.79
N ALA A 27 1.25 -0.56 4.74
CA ALA A 27 1.92 -1.12 5.91
C ALA A 27 1.66 -2.61 6.09
N PHE A 28 2.74 -3.37 6.26
CA PHE A 28 2.68 -4.72 6.81
C PHE A 28 2.59 -4.61 8.35
N VAL A 29 1.37 -4.73 8.86
CA VAL A 29 1.07 -4.58 10.28
C VAL A 29 1.18 -5.94 10.96
N LEU A 30 2.11 -6.07 11.90
CA LEU A 30 2.27 -7.26 12.74
C LEU A 30 1.52 -7.07 14.05
N ARG A 31 0.62 -8.00 14.38
CA ARG A 31 -0.12 -8.05 15.61
C ARG A 31 0.04 -9.44 16.24
N ASP A 32 0.66 -9.51 17.41
CA ASP A 32 0.91 -10.77 18.12
C ASP A 32 1.52 -11.87 17.21
N ARG A 33 2.59 -11.53 16.49
CA ARG A 33 3.28 -12.36 15.49
C ARG A 33 2.43 -12.78 14.27
N GLN A 34 1.23 -12.26 14.11
CA GLN A 34 0.41 -12.46 12.93
C GLN A 34 0.42 -11.21 12.04
N LEU A 35 0.35 -11.43 10.74
CA LEU A 35 0.26 -10.37 9.74
C LEU A 35 -1.21 -10.02 9.49
N VAL A 36 -1.56 -8.75 9.65
CA VAL A 36 -2.89 -8.22 9.30
C VAL A 36 -2.90 -7.91 7.81
N LEU A 37 -3.78 -8.55 7.07
CA LEU A 37 -4.03 -8.25 5.65
C LEU A 37 -5.50 -7.89 5.44
N CYS A 38 -5.73 -6.96 4.53
CA CYS A 38 -7.06 -6.50 4.14
C CYS A 38 -7.56 -7.29 2.94
N VAL A 39 -8.86 -7.52 2.88
CA VAL A 39 -9.54 -8.04 1.70
C VAL A 39 -10.16 -6.85 0.97
N ARG A 40 -9.76 -6.63 -0.26
CA ARG A 40 -10.24 -5.50 -1.06
C ARG A 40 -11.74 -5.60 -1.34
N GLY A 41 -12.49 -4.56 -0.99
CA GLY A 41 -13.94 -4.47 -1.24
C GLY A 41 -14.28 -3.95 -2.64
N LYS A 42 -13.34 -3.25 -3.30
CA LYS A 42 -13.53 -2.58 -4.60
C LYS A 42 -12.47 -2.97 -5.62
N ASP A 43 -12.76 -2.73 -6.89
CA ASP A 43 -11.77 -2.84 -7.96
C ASP A 43 -10.81 -1.63 -7.98
N PRO A 44 -9.57 -1.82 -8.44
CA PRO A 44 -8.99 -3.06 -8.96
C PRO A 44 -8.67 -4.07 -7.85
N GLY A 45 -8.76 -5.35 -8.19
CA GLY A 45 -8.36 -6.45 -7.30
C GLY A 45 -9.36 -6.84 -6.22
N ARG A 46 -10.67 -6.56 -6.41
CA ARG A 46 -11.72 -6.97 -5.47
C ARG A 46 -11.59 -8.44 -5.05
N GLY A 47 -11.68 -8.70 -3.75
CA GLY A 47 -11.59 -10.02 -3.15
C GLY A 47 -10.18 -10.56 -2.98
N LYS A 48 -9.15 -9.85 -3.46
CA LYS A 48 -7.75 -10.20 -3.23
C LYS A 48 -7.22 -9.54 -1.97
N LEU A 49 -6.06 -10.04 -1.52
CA LEU A 49 -5.36 -9.50 -0.36
C LEU A 49 -4.60 -8.23 -0.72
N ASP A 50 -4.55 -7.33 0.25
CA ASP A 50 -3.73 -6.13 0.22
C ASP A 50 -3.30 -5.77 1.64
N VAL A 51 -2.42 -4.79 1.76
CA VAL A 51 -2.05 -4.19 3.04
C VAL A 51 -2.88 -2.93 3.27
N PRO A 52 -3.15 -2.53 4.51
CA PRO A 52 -3.76 -1.23 4.79
C PRO A 52 -2.88 -0.10 4.26
N GLY A 53 -3.51 0.91 3.66
CA GLY A 53 -2.83 2.06 3.06
C GLY A 53 -3.53 2.59 1.83
N GLY A 54 -3.01 3.69 1.29
CA GLY A 54 -3.61 4.37 0.16
C GLY A 54 -2.74 5.47 -0.43
N PHE A 55 -3.38 6.38 -1.16
CA PHE A 55 -2.72 7.54 -1.75
C PHE A 55 -2.37 8.58 -0.69
N ILE A 56 -1.23 9.22 -0.89
CA ILE A 56 -0.78 10.34 -0.05
C ILE A 56 -1.47 11.61 -0.53
N GLU A 57 -2.07 12.34 0.39
CA GLU A 57 -2.75 13.59 0.12
C GLU A 57 -1.78 14.80 0.08
N PHE A 58 -2.30 15.95 -0.33
CA PHE A 58 -1.51 17.17 -0.36
C PHE A 58 -1.07 17.56 1.06
N ASN A 59 0.22 17.90 1.18
CA ASN A 59 0.86 18.33 2.43
C ASN A 59 1.01 17.24 3.50
N GLU A 60 0.87 15.98 3.14
CA GLU A 60 1.21 14.84 4.01
C GLU A 60 2.61 14.29 3.67
N SER A 61 3.34 13.85 4.68
CA SER A 61 4.44 12.90 4.51
C SER A 61 3.89 11.50 4.24
N LEU A 62 4.74 10.58 3.78
CA LEU A 62 4.35 9.17 3.59
C LEU A 62 3.85 8.55 4.90
N GLU A 63 4.49 8.87 6.01
CA GLU A 63 4.15 8.36 7.34
C GLU A 63 2.82 8.94 7.85
N GLU A 64 2.56 10.22 7.63
CA GLU A 64 1.29 10.86 8.03
C GLU A 64 0.12 10.29 7.23
N GLY A 65 0.23 10.24 5.90
CA GLY A 65 -0.80 9.67 5.04
C GLY A 65 -1.05 8.20 5.37
N LEU A 66 0.00 7.41 5.57
CA LEU A 66 -0.16 5.99 5.93
C LEU A 66 -0.87 5.80 7.28
N ARG A 67 -0.56 6.61 8.29
CA ARG A 67 -1.25 6.54 9.59
C ARG A 67 -2.73 6.92 9.46
N ARG A 68 -3.05 7.94 8.66
CA ARG A 68 -4.43 8.32 8.36
C ARG A 68 -5.19 7.15 7.71
N GLU A 69 -4.64 6.55 6.65
CA GLU A 69 -5.24 5.41 5.95
C GLU A 69 -5.47 4.21 6.89
N ILE A 70 -4.49 3.84 7.72
CA ILE A 70 -4.66 2.74 8.69
C ILE A 70 -5.78 3.04 9.69
N LEU A 71 -5.88 4.28 10.13
CA LEU A 71 -6.95 4.69 11.05
C LEU A 71 -8.33 4.65 10.36
N GLU A 72 -8.42 5.10 9.12
CA GLU A 72 -9.66 5.09 8.32
C GLU A 72 -10.10 3.67 7.97
N GLU A 73 -9.18 2.78 7.59
CA GLU A 73 -9.49 1.42 7.14
C GLU A 73 -9.67 0.40 8.27
N LEU A 74 -8.92 0.53 9.36
CA LEU A 74 -8.88 -0.46 10.44
C LEU A 74 -9.28 0.10 11.82
N GLY A 75 -9.43 1.42 11.93
CA GLY A 75 -9.81 2.09 13.19
C GLY A 75 -8.75 2.02 14.29
N ILE A 76 -7.46 1.85 13.94
CA ILE A 76 -6.38 1.68 14.91
C ILE A 76 -5.23 2.66 14.69
N GLU A 77 -4.51 2.93 15.77
CA GLU A 77 -3.18 3.53 15.72
C GLU A 77 -2.12 2.42 15.73
N VAL A 78 -1.00 2.69 15.07
CA VAL A 78 0.13 1.75 14.95
C VAL A 78 1.40 2.32 15.55
N GLY A 79 2.34 1.45 15.87
CA GLY A 79 3.64 1.79 16.41
C GLY A 79 4.54 2.54 15.44
N GLU A 80 5.84 2.40 15.60
CA GLU A 80 6.83 2.98 14.70
C GLU A 80 6.71 2.41 13.29
N LEU A 81 6.83 3.28 12.29
CA LEU A 81 6.87 2.91 10.88
C LEU A 81 8.32 2.74 10.44
N SER A 82 8.71 1.51 10.13
CA SER A 82 10.04 1.20 9.60
C SER A 82 9.95 0.96 8.10
N TYR A 83 10.70 1.73 7.30
CA TYR A 83 10.76 1.53 5.86
C TYR A 83 11.19 0.10 5.51
N LEU A 84 10.48 -0.51 4.56
CA LEU A 84 10.73 -1.89 4.14
C LEU A 84 11.16 -1.98 2.68
N ALA A 85 10.38 -1.41 1.78
CA ALA A 85 10.61 -1.48 0.33
C ALA A 85 9.81 -0.40 -0.41
N SER A 86 10.13 -0.22 -1.69
CA SER A 86 9.26 0.50 -2.62
C SER A 86 9.25 -0.22 -3.97
N ALA A 87 8.13 -0.10 -4.70
CA ALA A 87 7.97 -0.67 -6.01
C ALA A 87 7.06 0.20 -6.90
N PRO A 88 7.27 0.20 -8.23
CA PRO A 88 6.32 0.81 -9.15
C PRO A 88 5.06 -0.04 -9.24
N ASN A 89 3.92 0.61 -9.51
CA ASN A 89 2.67 -0.09 -9.71
C ASN A 89 1.82 0.59 -10.81
N ASP A 90 1.00 -0.21 -11.46
CA ASP A 90 -0.03 0.20 -12.40
C ASP A 90 -1.40 0.08 -11.72
N TYR A 91 -2.01 1.21 -11.46
CA TYR A 91 -3.29 1.28 -10.75
C TYR A 91 -4.39 1.83 -11.67
N LEU A 92 -5.30 0.97 -12.09
CA LEU A 92 -6.44 1.37 -12.92
C LEU A 92 -7.61 1.80 -12.01
N PHE A 93 -7.87 3.10 -11.95
CA PHE A 93 -8.98 3.64 -11.18
C PHE A 93 -9.94 4.43 -12.07
N ALA A 94 -11.22 4.08 -12.04
CA ALA A 94 -12.28 4.71 -12.83
C ALA A 94 -11.94 4.85 -14.34
N GLY A 95 -11.25 3.86 -14.91
CA GLY A 95 -10.81 3.86 -16.30
C GLY A 95 -9.55 4.70 -16.59
N VAL A 96 -8.96 5.33 -15.59
CA VAL A 96 -7.72 6.10 -15.70
C VAL A 96 -6.54 5.25 -15.20
N PRO A 97 -5.52 4.98 -16.04
CA PRO A 97 -4.33 4.26 -15.61
C PRO A 97 -3.38 5.22 -14.86
N TYR A 98 -3.30 5.08 -13.55
CA TYR A 98 -2.31 5.75 -12.73
C TYR A 98 -1.01 4.94 -12.69
N LYS A 99 0.12 5.64 -12.74
CA LYS A 99 1.40 5.11 -12.35
C LYS A 99 1.66 5.53 -10.93
N THR A 100 1.88 4.58 -10.02
CA THR A 100 2.18 4.88 -8.62
C THR A 100 3.59 4.46 -8.25
N SER A 101 4.12 5.09 -7.23
CA SER A 101 5.30 4.64 -6.51
C SER A 101 4.83 4.24 -5.12
N ASP A 102 4.69 2.94 -4.93
CA ASP A 102 4.18 2.38 -3.68
C ASP A 102 5.34 2.18 -2.71
N VAL A 103 5.21 2.74 -1.52
CA VAL A 103 6.21 2.64 -0.45
C VAL A 103 5.62 1.80 0.67
N PHE A 104 6.36 0.76 1.06
CA PHE A 104 5.91 -0.17 2.10
C PHE A 104 6.70 0.01 3.38
N PHE A 105 5.96 0.03 4.48
CA PHE A 105 6.48 0.06 5.83
C PHE A 105 6.13 -1.21 6.58
N ARG A 106 6.93 -1.55 7.58
CA ARG A 106 6.62 -2.53 8.60
C ARG A 106 6.27 -1.78 9.89
N THR A 107 5.24 -2.24 10.59
CA THR A 107 4.83 -1.68 11.87
C THR A 107 4.18 -2.75 12.75
N THR A 108 3.84 -2.39 13.98
CA THR A 108 3.15 -3.26 14.93
C THR A 108 1.87 -2.61 15.43
N ALA A 109 0.87 -3.43 15.71
CA ALA A 109 -0.33 -3.03 16.45
C ALA A 109 -0.38 -3.75 17.81
N SER A 110 -0.98 -3.10 18.80
CA SER A 110 -1.23 -3.75 20.10
C SER A 110 -2.11 -4.99 19.91
N PRO A 111 -1.85 -6.10 20.61
CA PRO A 111 -2.70 -7.27 20.54
C PRO A 111 -4.13 -7.01 21.08
N ASP A 112 -4.31 -6.00 21.93
CA ASP A 112 -5.57 -5.68 22.57
C ASP A 112 -6.49 -4.78 21.71
N VAL A 113 -5.99 -4.20 20.60
CA VAL A 113 -6.82 -3.34 19.74
C VAL A 113 -7.86 -4.16 18.98
N VAL A 114 -9.04 -3.58 18.83
CA VAL A 114 -10.09 -4.14 17.99
C VAL A 114 -9.98 -3.54 16.60
N LEU A 115 -9.71 -4.41 15.62
CA LEU A 115 -9.68 -4.02 14.21
C LEU A 115 -11.13 -3.95 13.68
N VAL A 116 -11.48 -2.82 13.10
CA VAL A 116 -12.82 -2.62 12.53
C VAL A 116 -12.67 -2.27 11.06
N PRO A 117 -12.94 -3.21 10.14
CA PRO A 117 -12.87 -2.94 8.70
C PRO A 117 -13.83 -1.80 8.33
N GLN A 118 -13.31 -0.81 7.63
CA GLN A 118 -14.05 0.37 7.18
C GLN A 118 -13.61 0.76 5.76
N ASP A 119 -14.28 1.73 5.18
CA ASP A 119 -14.01 2.30 3.86
C ASP A 119 -13.92 1.23 2.74
N ASP A 120 -12.81 1.11 2.08
CA ASP A 120 -12.58 0.20 0.94
C ASP A 120 -12.20 -1.23 1.34
N VAL A 121 -12.04 -1.48 2.65
CA VAL A 121 -11.73 -2.79 3.22
C VAL A 121 -13.01 -3.53 3.58
N SER A 122 -13.28 -4.65 2.88
CA SER A 122 -14.46 -5.49 3.16
C SER A 122 -14.28 -6.38 4.38
N ALA A 123 -13.05 -6.77 4.68
CA ALA A 123 -12.67 -7.59 5.82
C ALA A 123 -11.16 -7.48 6.05
N TYR A 124 -10.72 -7.87 7.24
CA TYR A 124 -9.31 -8.18 7.48
C TYR A 124 -9.16 -9.66 7.86
N GLN A 125 -7.96 -10.18 7.67
CA GLN A 125 -7.59 -11.54 8.06
C GLN A 125 -6.21 -11.53 8.70
N LEU A 126 -5.99 -12.47 9.61
CA LEU A 126 -4.72 -12.67 10.29
C LEU A 126 -4.02 -13.89 9.70
N PHE A 127 -2.78 -13.72 9.30
CA PHE A 127 -1.98 -14.76 8.67
C PHE A 127 -0.70 -15.02 9.44
N ASP A 128 -0.19 -16.24 9.34
CA ASP A 128 1.22 -16.50 9.58
C ASP A 128 2.02 -15.71 8.53
N PRO A 129 2.88 -14.75 8.94
CA PRO A 129 3.56 -13.86 8.01
C PRO A 129 4.52 -14.58 7.05
N LEU A 130 4.89 -15.83 7.33
CA LEU A 130 5.76 -16.63 6.46
C LEU A 130 4.99 -17.55 5.50
N ARG A 131 3.65 -17.61 5.61
CA ARG A 131 2.83 -18.61 4.88
C ARG A 131 1.77 -18.02 3.96
N VAL A 132 1.76 -16.71 3.75
CA VAL A 132 0.87 -16.10 2.75
C VAL A 132 1.33 -16.50 1.36
N ASN A 133 0.39 -16.90 0.50
CA ASN A 133 0.72 -17.14 -0.90
C ASN A 133 0.87 -15.78 -1.62
N PRO A 134 2.05 -15.47 -2.19
CA PRO A 134 2.27 -14.16 -2.83
C PRO A 134 1.34 -13.88 -4.02
N SER A 135 0.75 -14.92 -4.64
CA SER A 135 -0.20 -14.74 -5.76
C SER A 135 -1.58 -14.26 -5.33
N ASP A 136 -1.88 -14.28 -4.03
CA ASP A 136 -3.17 -13.82 -3.50
C ASP A 136 -3.22 -12.29 -3.35
N PHE A 137 -2.09 -11.61 -3.43
CA PHE A 137 -2.06 -10.15 -3.42
C PHE A 137 -2.65 -9.53 -4.69
N ALA A 138 -3.34 -8.41 -4.52
CA ALA A 138 -3.98 -7.68 -5.62
C ALA A 138 -2.97 -7.07 -6.59
N PHE A 139 -1.83 -6.60 -6.07
CA PHE A 139 -0.83 -5.85 -6.83
C PHE A 139 0.55 -6.49 -6.77
N GLU A 140 1.27 -6.34 -7.87
CA GLU A 140 2.66 -6.81 -7.96
C GLU A 140 3.57 -6.06 -6.99
N SER A 141 3.33 -4.76 -6.76
CA SER A 141 4.06 -3.94 -5.78
C SER A 141 3.90 -4.49 -4.37
N THR A 142 2.67 -4.79 -3.93
CA THR A 142 2.39 -5.39 -2.61
C THR A 142 3.05 -6.75 -2.48
N ARG A 143 3.03 -7.57 -3.55
CA ARG A 143 3.73 -8.86 -3.57
C ARG A 143 5.24 -8.70 -3.36
N GLN A 144 5.88 -7.73 -4.01
CA GLN A 144 7.30 -7.44 -3.83
C GLN A 144 7.59 -6.95 -2.40
N GLY A 145 6.75 -6.08 -1.84
CA GLY A 145 6.85 -5.65 -0.45
C GLY A 145 6.75 -6.82 0.53
N TYR A 146 5.80 -7.73 0.30
CA TYR A 146 5.64 -8.92 1.13
C TYR A 146 6.89 -9.83 1.08
N LEU A 147 7.47 -10.07 -0.08
CA LEU A 147 8.69 -10.88 -0.19
C LEU A 147 9.85 -10.26 0.60
N ARG A 148 9.94 -8.93 0.62
CA ARG A 148 10.93 -8.22 1.45
C ARG A 148 10.64 -8.36 2.93
N LEU A 149 9.37 -8.32 3.35
CA LEU A 149 8.98 -8.60 4.73
C LEU A 149 9.44 -10.00 5.15
N VAL A 150 9.12 -11.02 4.36
CA VAL A 150 9.52 -12.41 4.65
C VAL A 150 11.03 -12.54 4.83
N MET A 151 11.82 -11.94 3.93
CA MET A 151 13.28 -11.95 4.05
C MET A 151 13.75 -11.32 5.38
N SER A 152 13.21 -10.15 5.74
CA SER A 152 13.55 -9.46 6.99
C SER A 152 13.18 -10.31 8.23
N LEU A 153 11.99 -10.93 8.22
CA LEU A 153 11.55 -11.77 9.33
C LEU A 153 12.40 -13.02 9.50
N VAL A 154 12.79 -13.66 8.39
CA VAL A 154 13.68 -14.84 8.43
C VAL A 154 15.07 -14.46 8.96
N GLU A 155 15.63 -13.33 8.55
CA GLU A 155 16.89 -12.78 9.07
C GLU A 155 16.82 -12.50 10.58
N GLU A 156 15.64 -12.13 11.09
CA GLU A 156 15.36 -11.94 12.52
C GLU A 156 15.07 -13.24 13.29
N GLY A 157 15.10 -14.41 12.62
CA GLY A 157 14.91 -15.71 13.22
C GLY A 157 13.44 -16.17 13.36
N TRP A 158 12.54 -15.63 12.56
CA TRP A 158 11.17 -16.16 12.47
C TRP A 158 11.17 -17.50 11.74
N THR A 159 10.36 -18.46 12.23
CA THR A 159 10.23 -19.82 11.68
C THR A 159 8.76 -20.22 11.59
#